data_3953d9c574a8d61ceb21048b06592e63
#
_entry.id   3953d9c574a8d61ceb21048b06592e63
#
_cell.length_a   1.000
_cell.length_b   1.000
_cell.length_c   1.000
_cell.angle_alpha   90.00
_cell.angle_beta   90.00
_cell.angle_gamma   90.00
#
_symmetry.space_group_name_H-M   'P 1'
#
loop_
_entity.id
_entity.type
_entity.pdbx_description
1 polymer ?
#
loop_
_entity_poly.entity_id
_entity_poly.type
_entity_poly.pdbx_seq_one_letter_code
_entity_poly.pdbx_strand_id
1 'polypeptide(L)'
;ALFENATVIKVAHNLSFEAMFLYALGTIVQPPVYDTIAAAQLTLKSGTAFRGLSDSGLKTLVPQLFGVELPDFLTVTDGRFFDELSPQDTETVRYACADSDYALRLYHLFNGWFDKFLPKHRFLVEQVESSTAVYCGLMRYNGLLMDQAAMEAKQAEAEKRIAEIREEIAFMIGDVEIGANASTSAFKKYLFHDLGLPVLKTTAKYQEAADDATMILLADWCRKNRPELTHLF
;
A
#
# COMPACT_ATOMS: atom_id res chain seq x y z
N ALA A 1 4.62 30.41 -12.89
CA ALA A 1 4.57 29.13 -13.62
C ALA A 1 3.17 28.52 -13.61
N LEU A 2 2.91 27.46 -14.41
CA LEU A 2 1.58 26.85 -14.53
C LEU A 2 1.04 26.33 -13.18
N PHE A 3 1.89 25.64 -12.43
CA PHE A 3 1.52 25.04 -11.13
C PHE A 3 1.24 26.08 -10.02
N GLU A 4 1.73 27.30 -10.17
CA GLU A 4 1.53 28.41 -9.23
C GLU A 4 0.35 29.31 -9.64
N ASN A 5 -0.24 29.08 -10.81
CA ASN A 5 -1.32 29.89 -11.33
C ASN A 5 -2.65 29.56 -10.62
N ALA A 6 -3.18 30.51 -9.86
CA ALA A 6 -4.44 30.37 -9.13
C ALA A 6 -5.71 30.32 -10.02
N THR A 7 -5.59 30.58 -11.33
CA THR A 7 -6.73 30.49 -12.27
C THR A 7 -6.82 29.13 -12.99
N VAL A 8 -5.83 28.27 -12.82
CA VAL A 8 -5.75 26.95 -13.47
C VAL A 8 -5.93 25.86 -12.43
N ILE A 9 -6.87 24.97 -12.64
CA ILE A 9 -7.04 23.77 -11.80
C ILE A 9 -5.94 22.77 -12.16
N LYS A 10 -5.15 22.34 -11.19
CA LYS A 10 -4.17 21.26 -11.35
C LYS A 10 -4.81 19.96 -10.92
N VAL A 11 -4.89 19.01 -11.82
CA VAL A 11 -5.49 17.69 -11.58
C VAL A 11 -4.40 16.64 -11.57
N ALA A 12 -4.40 15.80 -10.55
CA ALA A 12 -3.50 14.65 -10.46
C ALA A 12 -4.22 13.44 -9.85
N HIS A 13 -3.58 12.30 -9.93
CA HIS A 13 -3.97 11.09 -9.21
C HIS A 13 -2.88 10.74 -8.19
N ASN A 14 -3.11 11.00 -6.90
CA ASN A 14 -2.15 11.03 -5.80
C ASN A 14 -1.27 12.31 -5.83
N LEU A 15 -1.96 13.46 -5.79
CA LEU A 15 -1.34 14.79 -5.88
C LEU A 15 -0.18 15.00 -4.89
N SER A 16 -0.16 14.29 -3.76
CA SER A 16 0.95 14.36 -2.79
C SER A 16 2.29 13.89 -3.39
N PHE A 17 2.25 12.99 -4.36
CA PHE A 17 3.44 12.52 -5.06
C PHE A 17 3.98 13.61 -6.00
N GLU A 18 3.14 14.16 -6.87
CA GLU A 18 3.54 15.24 -7.79
C GLU A 18 3.98 16.49 -7.03
N ALA A 19 3.28 16.86 -5.97
CA ALA A 19 3.63 18.01 -5.14
C ALA A 19 5.01 17.87 -4.51
N MET A 20 5.39 16.67 -4.07
CA MET A 20 6.73 16.38 -3.53
C MET A 20 7.82 16.62 -4.57
N PHE A 21 7.65 16.11 -5.80
CA PHE A 21 8.64 16.28 -6.86
C PHE A 21 8.72 17.73 -7.35
N LEU A 22 7.57 18.39 -7.52
CA LEU A 22 7.54 19.81 -7.91
C LEU A 22 8.19 20.70 -6.85
N TYR A 23 8.02 20.39 -5.58
CA TYR A 23 8.69 21.09 -4.50
C TYR A 23 10.19 20.90 -4.52
N ALA A 24 10.68 19.67 -4.81
CA ALA A 24 12.10 19.41 -5.02
C ALA A 24 12.70 20.25 -6.17
N LEU A 25 11.88 20.59 -7.17
CA LEU A 25 12.25 21.47 -8.28
C LEU A 25 12.04 22.98 -7.97
N GLY A 26 11.75 23.34 -6.72
CA GLY A 26 11.53 24.72 -6.30
C GLY A 26 10.15 25.29 -6.64
N THR A 27 9.16 24.45 -6.98
CA THR A 27 7.81 24.88 -7.33
C THR A 27 6.80 24.41 -6.28
N ILE A 28 6.08 25.34 -5.67
CA ILE A 28 4.97 25.04 -4.75
C ILE A 28 3.65 25.08 -5.52
N VAL A 29 2.97 23.94 -5.56
CA VAL A 29 1.67 23.83 -6.21
C VAL A 29 0.63 24.67 -5.44
N GLN A 30 0.03 25.65 -6.13
CA GLN A 30 -0.98 26.53 -5.55
C GLN A 30 -2.39 26.06 -5.89
N PRO A 31 -3.38 26.22 -5.01
CA PRO A 31 -4.78 26.01 -5.35
C PRO A 31 -5.22 26.89 -6.54
N PRO A 32 -6.27 26.49 -7.30
CA PRO A 32 -7.10 25.30 -7.12
C PRO A 32 -6.41 24.01 -7.57
N VAL A 33 -6.58 22.96 -6.78
CA VAL A 33 -6.03 21.63 -7.02
C VAL A 33 -7.12 20.57 -6.90
N TYR A 34 -6.94 19.43 -7.55
CA TYR A 34 -7.89 18.32 -7.48
C TYR A 34 -7.14 16.98 -7.49
N ASP A 35 -7.33 16.21 -6.44
CA ASP A 35 -6.78 14.86 -6.32
C ASP A 35 -7.86 13.82 -6.61
N THR A 36 -7.72 13.11 -7.70
CA THR A 36 -8.69 12.09 -8.11
C THR A 36 -8.65 10.83 -7.24
N ILE A 37 -7.55 10.57 -6.50
CA ILE A 37 -7.52 9.49 -5.53
C ILE A 37 -8.41 9.81 -4.30
N ALA A 38 -8.41 11.05 -3.85
CA ALA A 38 -9.29 11.50 -2.77
C ALA A 38 -10.78 11.40 -3.20
N ALA A 39 -11.08 11.84 -4.42
CA ALA A 39 -12.42 11.69 -4.98
C ALA A 39 -12.88 10.24 -5.06
N ALA A 40 -12.00 9.32 -5.49
CA ALA A 40 -12.28 7.89 -5.52
C ALA A 40 -12.52 7.32 -4.13
N GLN A 41 -11.68 7.65 -3.16
CA GLN A 41 -11.81 7.17 -1.78
C GLN A 41 -13.12 7.63 -1.12
N LEU A 42 -13.51 8.88 -1.31
CA LEU A 42 -14.79 9.38 -0.81
C LEU A 42 -15.97 8.70 -1.50
N THR A 43 -15.88 8.42 -2.78
CA THR A 43 -16.89 7.69 -3.54
C THR A 43 -17.03 6.26 -3.06
N LEU A 44 -15.92 5.55 -2.83
CA LEU A 44 -15.91 4.17 -2.30
C LEU A 44 -16.52 4.11 -0.89
N LYS A 45 -16.15 5.04 -0.02
CA LYS A 45 -16.64 5.08 1.37
C LYS A 45 -18.11 5.48 1.47
N SER A 46 -18.65 6.22 0.50
CA SER A 46 -20.06 6.65 0.51
C SER A 46 -21.05 5.51 0.30
N GLY A 47 -20.59 4.35 -0.19
CA GLY A 47 -21.42 3.15 -0.42
C GLY A 47 -22.49 3.31 -1.50
N THR A 48 -22.56 4.46 -2.18
CA THR A 48 -23.67 4.84 -3.06
C THR A 48 -23.33 4.74 -4.54
N ALA A 49 -22.06 4.73 -4.91
CA ALA A 49 -21.63 4.71 -6.30
C ALA A 49 -20.62 3.59 -6.59
N PHE A 50 -20.57 3.21 -7.86
CA PHE A 50 -19.56 2.32 -8.40
C PHE A 50 -19.40 1.01 -7.57
N ARG A 51 -20.51 0.28 -7.42
CA ARG A 51 -20.48 -1.05 -6.77
C ARG A 51 -19.45 -1.93 -7.45
N GLY A 52 -18.54 -2.49 -6.64
CA GLY A 52 -17.48 -3.37 -7.12
C GLY A 52 -16.10 -2.73 -7.23
N LEU A 53 -15.96 -1.41 -7.04
CA LEU A 53 -14.63 -0.82 -6.88
C LEU A 53 -14.03 -1.27 -5.54
N SER A 54 -12.89 -1.92 -5.61
CA SER A 54 -12.18 -2.45 -4.43
C SER A 54 -11.05 -1.54 -3.95
N ASP A 55 -10.56 -0.65 -4.82
CA ASP A 55 -9.36 0.15 -4.61
C ASP A 55 -9.47 1.49 -5.34
N SER A 56 -8.77 2.49 -4.85
CA SER A 56 -8.71 3.85 -5.39
C SER A 56 -7.52 4.10 -6.32
N GLY A 57 -6.70 3.10 -6.60
CA GLY A 57 -5.54 3.22 -7.48
C GLY A 57 -5.92 3.36 -8.95
N LEU A 58 -5.14 4.16 -9.71
CA LEU A 58 -5.41 4.43 -11.13
C LEU A 58 -5.52 3.15 -11.97
N LYS A 59 -4.62 2.21 -11.74
CA LYS A 59 -4.58 0.92 -12.46
C LYS A 59 -5.76 -0.01 -12.14
N THR A 60 -6.49 0.27 -11.07
CA THR A 60 -7.76 -0.43 -10.73
C THR A 60 -8.97 0.34 -11.26
N LEU A 61 -8.97 1.67 -11.11
CA LEU A 61 -10.10 2.50 -11.51
C LEU A 61 -10.32 2.54 -13.02
N VAL A 62 -9.24 2.66 -13.80
CA VAL A 62 -9.34 2.84 -15.25
C VAL A 62 -9.95 1.61 -15.94
N PRO A 63 -9.51 0.37 -15.71
CA PRO A 63 -10.16 -0.80 -16.26
C PRO A 63 -11.64 -0.92 -15.86
N GLN A 64 -11.94 -0.66 -14.60
CA GLN A 64 -13.31 -0.84 -14.08
C GLN A 64 -14.27 0.25 -14.57
N LEU A 65 -13.82 1.49 -14.74
CA LEU A 65 -14.68 2.63 -15.10
C LEU A 65 -14.70 2.93 -16.60
N PHE A 66 -13.62 2.63 -17.30
CA PHE A 66 -13.47 2.96 -18.74
C PHE A 66 -13.26 1.73 -19.62
N GLY A 67 -13.06 0.53 -19.05
CA GLY A 67 -12.83 -0.70 -19.82
C GLY A 67 -11.49 -0.74 -20.57
N VAL A 68 -10.49 -0.01 -20.08
CA VAL A 68 -9.17 0.13 -20.72
C VAL A 68 -8.08 -0.34 -19.77
N GLU A 69 -7.27 -1.29 -20.22
CA GLU A 69 -6.09 -1.72 -19.46
C GLU A 69 -4.95 -0.70 -19.64
N LEU A 70 -4.38 -0.26 -18.52
CA LEU A 70 -3.21 0.59 -18.50
C LEU A 70 -1.93 -0.25 -18.44
N PRO A 71 -0.85 0.18 -19.12
CA PRO A 71 0.44 -0.49 -18.98
C PRO A 71 0.89 -0.54 -17.51
N ASP A 72 1.46 -1.65 -17.10
CA ASP A 72 2.05 -1.79 -15.77
C ASP A 72 3.46 -1.20 -15.73
N PHE A 73 3.80 -0.55 -14.61
CA PHE A 73 5.11 0.09 -14.42
C PHE A 73 6.27 -0.89 -14.61
N LEU A 74 6.19 -2.07 -14.00
CA LEU A 74 7.26 -3.07 -14.10
C LEU A 74 7.43 -3.60 -15.52
N THR A 75 6.34 -3.72 -16.27
CA THR A 75 6.37 -4.14 -17.68
C THR A 75 7.04 -3.08 -18.56
N VAL A 76 6.74 -1.79 -18.33
CA VAL A 76 7.33 -0.70 -19.12
C VAL A 76 8.80 -0.47 -18.76
N THR A 77 9.16 -0.58 -17.49
CA THR A 77 10.54 -0.34 -17.04
C THR A 77 11.46 -1.53 -17.24
N ASP A 78 10.91 -2.74 -17.28
CA ASP A 78 11.70 -3.99 -17.38
C ASP A 78 12.80 -4.06 -16.30
N GLY A 79 12.43 -3.66 -15.06
CA GLY A 79 13.32 -3.62 -13.89
C GLY A 79 14.32 -2.47 -13.85
N ARG A 80 14.31 -1.57 -14.85
CA ARG A 80 15.13 -0.34 -14.88
C ARG A 80 14.46 0.78 -14.09
N PHE A 81 15.23 1.82 -13.74
CA PHE A 81 14.66 3.05 -13.23
C PHE A 81 14.00 3.85 -14.37
N PHE A 82 12.99 4.68 -14.03
CA PHE A 82 12.22 5.41 -15.03
C PHE A 82 13.09 6.46 -15.79
N ASP A 83 14.07 7.03 -15.15
CA ASP A 83 15.03 7.98 -15.71
C ASP A 83 16.05 7.33 -16.67
N GLU A 84 16.17 6.01 -16.64
CA GLU A 84 16.98 5.25 -17.60
C GLU A 84 16.24 4.92 -18.89
N LEU A 85 14.92 5.19 -18.94
CA LEU A 85 14.11 4.94 -20.12
C LEU A 85 14.28 6.06 -21.17
N SER A 86 14.22 5.67 -22.45
CA SER A 86 14.29 6.66 -23.51
C SER A 86 13.01 7.51 -23.57
N PRO A 87 13.11 8.85 -23.56
CA PRO A 87 11.94 9.71 -23.74
C PRO A 87 11.35 9.64 -25.16
N GLN A 88 12.01 8.96 -26.11
CA GLN A 88 11.52 8.69 -27.45
C GLN A 88 10.86 7.31 -27.60
N ASP A 89 10.95 6.47 -26.56
CA ASP A 89 10.31 5.17 -26.58
C ASP A 89 8.78 5.31 -26.49
N THR A 90 8.08 4.72 -27.45
CA THR A 90 6.62 4.88 -27.60
C THR A 90 5.85 4.34 -26.39
N GLU A 91 6.28 3.23 -25.80
CA GLU A 91 5.59 2.64 -24.64
C GLU A 91 5.83 3.45 -23.37
N THR A 92 7.04 3.99 -23.19
CA THR A 92 7.35 4.91 -22.10
C THR A 92 6.51 6.18 -22.17
N VAL A 93 6.44 6.79 -23.35
CA VAL A 93 5.60 7.99 -23.60
C VAL A 93 4.12 7.68 -23.38
N ARG A 94 3.65 6.55 -23.92
CA ARG A 94 2.26 6.12 -23.74
C ARG A 94 1.91 5.91 -22.27
N TYR A 95 2.80 5.28 -21.52
CA TYR A 95 2.62 5.11 -20.08
C TYR A 95 2.48 6.44 -19.34
N ALA A 96 3.43 7.36 -19.55
CA ALA A 96 3.45 8.66 -18.86
C ALA A 96 2.24 9.55 -19.26
N CYS A 97 1.84 9.54 -20.54
CA CYS A 97 0.68 10.28 -21.02
C CYS A 97 -0.64 9.68 -20.50
N ALA A 98 -0.73 8.35 -20.39
CA ALA A 98 -1.94 7.69 -19.92
C ALA A 98 -2.29 8.07 -18.48
N ASP A 99 -1.32 8.15 -17.59
CA ASP A 99 -1.55 8.53 -16.19
C ASP A 99 -2.16 9.95 -16.09
N SER A 100 -1.69 10.89 -16.91
CA SER A 100 -2.23 12.26 -16.95
C SER A 100 -3.61 12.35 -17.62
N ASP A 101 -3.82 11.65 -18.75
CA ASP A 101 -5.10 11.64 -19.47
C ASP A 101 -6.22 11.02 -18.61
N TYR A 102 -5.95 9.88 -17.99
CA TYR A 102 -6.95 9.23 -17.16
C TYR A 102 -7.19 9.96 -15.82
N ALA A 103 -6.20 10.64 -15.25
CA ALA A 103 -6.44 11.54 -14.12
C ALA A 103 -7.46 12.64 -14.50
N LEU A 104 -7.33 13.25 -15.68
CA LEU A 104 -8.29 14.24 -16.17
C LEU A 104 -9.67 13.66 -16.47
N ARG A 105 -9.75 12.45 -17.05
CA ARG A 105 -11.03 11.76 -17.28
C ARG A 105 -11.74 11.43 -15.97
N LEU A 106 -11.01 10.97 -14.97
CA LEU A 106 -11.54 10.72 -13.62
C LEU A 106 -12.04 12.01 -12.95
N TYR A 107 -11.35 13.13 -13.11
CA TYR A 107 -11.80 14.44 -12.64
C TYR A 107 -13.20 14.78 -13.21
N HIS A 108 -13.40 14.66 -14.50
CA HIS A 108 -14.70 14.93 -15.13
C HIS A 108 -15.78 13.94 -14.67
N LEU A 109 -15.44 12.67 -14.55
CA LEU A 109 -16.37 11.63 -14.11
C LEU A 109 -16.84 11.87 -12.67
N PHE A 110 -15.90 12.07 -11.73
CA PHE A 110 -16.23 12.28 -10.33
C PHE A 110 -16.97 13.60 -10.09
N ASN A 111 -16.58 14.69 -10.74
CA ASN A 111 -17.29 15.95 -10.61
C ASN A 111 -18.72 15.87 -11.12
N GLY A 112 -18.95 15.29 -12.30
CA GLY A 112 -20.29 15.09 -12.82
C GLY A 112 -21.16 14.21 -11.91
N TRP A 113 -20.53 13.24 -11.27
CA TRP A 113 -21.23 12.37 -10.32
C TRP A 113 -21.52 13.08 -8.99
N PHE A 114 -20.56 13.83 -8.42
CA PHE A 114 -20.75 14.60 -7.20
C PHE A 114 -21.82 15.69 -7.37
N ASP A 115 -21.81 16.41 -8.49
CA ASP A 115 -22.82 17.43 -8.78
C ASP A 115 -24.22 16.86 -8.78
N LYS A 116 -24.38 15.63 -9.25
CA LYS A 116 -25.68 14.99 -9.34
C LYS A 116 -26.16 14.33 -8.05
N PHE A 117 -25.26 13.70 -7.29
CA PHE A 117 -25.63 12.82 -6.19
C PHE A 117 -25.11 13.26 -4.82
N LEU A 118 -23.93 13.88 -4.75
CA LEU A 118 -23.24 14.20 -3.49
C LEU A 118 -22.48 15.54 -3.55
N PRO A 119 -23.18 16.68 -3.71
CA PRO A 119 -22.51 17.98 -3.92
C PRO A 119 -21.60 18.40 -2.76
N LYS A 120 -21.87 17.95 -1.53
CA LYS A 120 -21.00 18.20 -0.37
C LYS A 120 -19.65 17.50 -0.48
N HIS A 121 -19.58 16.37 -1.16
CA HIS A 121 -18.33 15.63 -1.36
C HIS A 121 -17.41 16.36 -2.34
N ARG A 122 -17.97 17.07 -3.32
CA ARG A 122 -17.19 17.94 -4.20
C ARG A 122 -16.44 18.99 -3.41
N PHE A 123 -17.13 19.66 -2.49
CA PHE A 123 -16.49 20.64 -1.60
C PHE A 123 -15.34 20.01 -0.78
N LEU A 124 -15.55 18.82 -0.21
CA LEU A 124 -14.50 18.12 0.54
C LEU A 124 -13.27 17.84 -0.33
N VAL A 125 -13.47 17.32 -1.55
CA VAL A 125 -12.34 17.04 -2.46
C VAL A 125 -11.60 18.32 -2.83
N GLU A 126 -12.31 19.35 -3.27
CA GLU A 126 -11.71 20.57 -3.82
C GLU A 126 -11.07 21.45 -2.73
N GLN A 127 -11.70 21.57 -1.58
CA GLN A 127 -11.28 22.55 -0.56
C GLN A 127 -10.48 21.94 0.58
N VAL A 128 -10.64 20.64 0.87
CA VAL A 128 -10.00 20.00 2.01
C VAL A 128 -8.98 18.97 1.56
N GLU A 129 -9.41 17.87 0.94
CA GLU A 129 -8.57 16.71 0.69
C GLU A 129 -7.44 17.01 -0.31
N SER A 130 -7.76 17.68 -1.43
CA SER A 130 -6.76 17.98 -2.45
C SER A 130 -5.72 19.00 -1.97
N SER A 131 -6.15 20.01 -1.21
CA SER A 131 -5.22 20.97 -0.60
C SER A 131 -4.34 20.28 0.45
N THR A 132 -4.91 19.39 1.27
CA THR A 132 -4.17 18.60 2.24
C THR A 132 -3.14 17.69 1.55
N ALA A 133 -3.45 17.10 0.40
CA ALA A 133 -2.52 16.29 -0.36
C ALA A 133 -1.25 17.06 -0.76
N VAL A 134 -1.36 18.34 -1.13
CA VAL A 134 -0.19 19.19 -1.40
C VAL A 134 0.69 19.30 -0.16
N TYR A 135 0.13 19.61 1.00
CA TYR A 135 0.90 19.69 2.26
C TYR A 135 1.51 18.36 2.64
N CYS A 136 0.81 17.26 2.43
CA CYS A 136 1.38 15.91 2.63
C CYS A 136 2.59 15.67 1.72
N GLY A 137 2.57 16.16 0.49
CA GLY A 137 3.73 16.12 -0.42
C GLY A 137 4.93 16.90 0.14
N LEU A 138 4.70 18.10 0.67
CA LEU A 138 5.76 18.91 1.30
C LEU A 138 6.31 18.23 2.56
N MET A 139 5.44 17.65 3.39
CA MET A 139 5.86 16.89 4.58
C MET A 139 6.71 15.67 4.19
N ARG A 140 6.33 14.94 3.13
CA ARG A 140 7.11 13.80 2.62
C ARG A 140 8.49 14.21 2.13
N TYR A 141 8.59 15.35 1.45
CA TYR A 141 9.87 15.88 0.98
C TYR A 141 10.78 16.26 2.15
N ASN A 142 10.26 16.98 3.13
CA ASN A 142 11.02 17.40 4.31
C ASN A 142 11.41 16.21 5.20
N GLY A 143 10.60 15.16 5.21
CA GLY A 143 10.81 13.97 6.03
C GLY A 143 10.71 14.25 7.52
N LEU A 144 11.18 13.29 8.30
CA LEU A 144 11.32 13.36 9.74
C LEU A 144 12.80 13.27 10.11
N LEU A 145 13.23 14.13 11.03
CA LEU A 145 14.56 14.01 11.60
C LEU A 145 14.61 12.75 12.47
N MET A 146 15.47 11.81 12.08
CA MET A 146 15.68 10.57 12.79
C MET A 146 17.03 10.64 13.52
N ASP A 147 17.06 10.18 14.76
CA ASP A 147 18.31 9.93 15.48
C ASP A 147 18.89 8.60 14.98
N GLN A 148 19.81 8.72 14.02
CA GLN A 148 20.42 7.56 13.37
C GLN A 148 21.19 6.68 14.36
N ALA A 149 21.89 7.28 15.32
CA ALA A 149 22.66 6.53 16.30
C ALA A 149 21.74 5.72 17.23
N ALA A 150 20.62 6.32 17.66
CA ALA A 150 19.62 5.62 18.44
C ALA A 150 18.94 4.49 17.64
N MET A 151 18.67 4.68 16.35
CA MET A 151 18.13 3.64 15.48
C MET A 151 19.10 2.47 15.31
N GLU A 152 20.35 2.74 15.02
CA GLU A 152 21.40 1.71 14.86
C GLU A 152 21.59 0.92 16.15
N ALA A 153 21.58 1.59 17.31
CA ALA A 153 21.64 0.92 18.60
C ALA A 153 20.44 -0.01 18.85
N LYS A 154 19.24 0.46 18.51
CA LYS A 154 18.00 -0.35 18.64
C LYS A 154 17.97 -1.50 17.62
N GLN A 155 18.48 -1.30 16.43
CA GLN A 155 18.60 -2.37 15.44
C GLN A 155 19.54 -3.47 15.95
N ALA A 156 20.72 -3.10 16.44
CA ALA A 156 21.68 -4.05 16.99
C ALA A 156 21.11 -4.83 18.19
N GLU A 157 20.38 -4.15 19.09
CA GLU A 157 19.67 -4.78 20.20
C GLU A 157 18.62 -5.78 19.72
N ALA A 158 17.84 -5.40 18.69
CA ALA A 158 16.80 -6.27 18.11
C ALA A 158 17.41 -7.49 17.39
N GLU A 159 18.49 -7.30 16.61
CA GLU A 159 19.21 -8.38 15.93
C GLU A 159 19.78 -9.39 16.91
N LYS A 160 20.39 -8.91 18.01
CA LYS A 160 20.86 -9.77 19.10
C LYS A 160 19.71 -10.58 19.71
N ARG A 161 18.57 -9.92 20.00
CA ARG A 161 17.41 -10.60 20.58
C ARG A 161 16.79 -11.63 19.62
N ILE A 162 16.77 -11.32 18.33
CA ILE A 162 16.33 -12.27 17.29
C ILE A 162 17.26 -13.50 17.25
N ALA A 163 18.57 -13.29 17.35
CA ALA A 163 19.52 -14.39 17.38
C ALA A 163 19.32 -15.31 18.61
N GLU A 164 19.17 -14.70 19.80
CA GLU A 164 18.87 -15.44 21.04
C GLU A 164 17.58 -16.26 20.92
N ILE A 165 16.50 -15.66 20.43
CA ILE A 165 15.22 -16.36 20.23
C ILE A 165 15.36 -17.49 19.21
N ARG A 166 16.12 -17.31 18.13
CA ARG A 166 16.37 -18.37 17.15
C ARG A 166 17.11 -19.55 17.75
N GLU A 167 18.08 -19.30 18.62
CA GLU A 167 18.79 -20.37 19.36
C GLU A 167 17.85 -21.10 20.32
N GLU A 168 17.00 -20.38 21.06
CA GLU A 168 15.98 -20.97 21.92
C GLU A 168 15.01 -21.86 21.12
N ILE A 169 14.54 -21.38 19.97
CA ILE A 169 13.65 -22.13 19.10
C ILE A 169 14.37 -23.38 18.52
N ALA A 170 15.59 -23.23 18.01
CA ALA A 170 16.37 -24.35 17.47
C ALA A 170 16.61 -25.42 18.54
N PHE A 171 16.82 -25.03 19.79
CA PHE A 171 16.91 -25.97 20.91
C PHE A 171 15.59 -26.75 21.14
N MET A 172 14.42 -26.07 20.98
CA MET A 172 13.11 -26.69 21.24
C MET A 172 12.63 -27.59 20.07
N ILE A 173 12.84 -27.18 18.83
CA ILE A 173 12.22 -27.83 17.66
C ILE A 173 13.23 -28.34 16.63
N GLY A 174 14.54 -28.21 16.90
CA GLY A 174 15.60 -28.60 15.97
C GLY A 174 15.74 -27.65 14.77
N ASP A 175 16.33 -28.15 13.68
CA ASP A 175 16.63 -27.39 12.46
C ASP A 175 15.40 -27.13 11.57
N VAL A 176 14.29 -26.69 12.18
CA VAL A 176 13.09 -26.29 11.41
C VAL A 176 13.22 -24.82 11.02
N GLU A 177 13.25 -24.55 9.72
CA GLU A 177 13.32 -23.19 9.20
C GLU A 177 12.06 -22.40 9.52
N ILE A 178 12.18 -21.41 10.42
CA ILE A 178 11.13 -20.45 10.73
C ILE A 178 11.48 -19.13 10.05
N GLY A 179 10.70 -18.73 9.05
CA GLY A 179 10.82 -17.43 8.42
C GLY A 179 10.38 -16.29 9.35
N ALA A 180 10.62 -15.04 8.91
CA ALA A 180 10.31 -13.83 9.68
C ALA A 180 8.86 -13.77 10.20
N ASN A 181 7.92 -14.43 9.52
CA ASN A 181 6.49 -14.44 9.86
C ASN A 181 5.99 -15.82 10.34
N ALA A 182 6.87 -16.69 10.77
CA ALA A 182 6.54 -18.07 11.22
C ALA A 182 5.65 -18.86 10.23
N SER A 183 5.64 -18.51 8.95
CA SER A 183 4.72 -19.07 7.95
C SER A 183 5.41 -19.87 6.84
N THR A 184 6.65 -20.33 7.07
CA THR A 184 7.36 -21.17 6.10
C THR A 184 6.66 -22.52 5.92
N SER A 185 6.82 -23.11 4.76
CA SER A 185 6.28 -24.44 4.48
C SER A 185 6.88 -25.50 5.42
N ALA A 186 8.16 -25.36 5.80
CA ALA A 186 8.83 -26.23 6.76
C ALA A 186 8.20 -26.15 8.15
N PHE A 187 7.92 -24.95 8.64
CA PHE A 187 7.29 -24.79 9.95
C PHE A 187 5.84 -25.26 9.97
N LYS A 188 5.07 -25.01 8.91
CA LYS A 188 3.70 -25.54 8.79
C LYS A 188 3.70 -27.08 8.77
N LYS A 189 4.61 -27.69 8.01
CA LYS A 189 4.77 -29.14 8.00
C LYS A 189 5.08 -29.66 9.41
N TYR A 190 6.00 -29.03 10.12
CA TYR A 190 6.32 -29.39 11.48
C TYR A 190 5.09 -29.35 12.41
N LEU A 191 4.34 -28.24 12.40
CA LEU A 191 3.17 -28.07 13.27
C LEU A 191 2.05 -29.09 12.96
N PHE A 192 1.65 -29.16 11.68
CA PHE A 192 0.42 -29.85 11.31
C PHE A 192 0.64 -31.31 10.91
N HIS A 193 1.84 -31.67 10.41
CA HIS A 193 2.13 -33.02 9.99
C HIS A 193 3.03 -33.79 10.98
N ASP A 194 4.12 -33.18 11.44
CA ASP A 194 5.06 -33.90 12.32
C ASP A 194 4.55 -33.93 13.77
N LEU A 195 4.00 -32.82 14.29
CA LEU A 195 3.36 -32.77 15.61
C LEU A 195 1.88 -33.20 15.59
N GLY A 196 1.25 -33.25 14.42
CA GLY A 196 -0.16 -33.60 14.26
C GLY A 196 -1.14 -32.64 14.92
N LEU A 197 -0.81 -31.33 14.94
CA LEU A 197 -1.70 -30.32 15.49
C LEU A 197 -2.88 -30.02 14.54
N PRO A 198 -4.06 -29.67 15.07
CA PRO A 198 -5.22 -29.40 14.22
C PRO A 198 -5.07 -28.10 13.45
N VAL A 199 -5.54 -28.08 12.21
CA VAL A 199 -5.64 -26.84 11.40
C VAL A 199 -6.84 -26.03 11.90
N LEU A 200 -6.61 -25.06 12.78
CA LEU A 200 -7.65 -24.24 13.39
C LEU A 200 -8.04 -23.03 12.53
N LYS A 201 -7.19 -22.66 11.56
CA LYS A 201 -7.42 -21.54 10.66
C LYS A 201 -6.80 -21.83 9.29
N THR A 202 -7.47 -21.38 8.23
CA THR A 202 -6.95 -21.43 6.87
C THR A 202 -6.81 -20.02 6.29
N THR A 203 -5.89 -19.86 5.33
CA THR A 203 -5.75 -18.63 4.55
C THR A 203 -6.91 -18.47 3.58
N ALA A 204 -7.04 -17.29 2.94
CA ALA A 204 -8.03 -17.05 1.89
C ALA A 204 -7.90 -18.01 0.68
N LYS A 205 -6.75 -18.66 0.52
CA LYS A 205 -6.50 -19.71 -0.50
C LYS A 205 -6.71 -21.13 0.04
N TYR A 206 -7.40 -21.29 1.17
CA TYR A 206 -7.69 -22.57 1.83
C TYR A 206 -6.43 -23.36 2.22
N GLN A 207 -5.30 -22.70 2.40
CA GLN A 207 -4.08 -23.31 2.91
C GLN A 207 -4.00 -23.15 4.43
N GLU A 208 -3.25 -24.05 5.09
CA GLU A 208 -2.97 -23.98 6.52
C GLU A 208 -2.37 -22.62 6.89
N ALA A 209 -2.95 -21.96 7.90
CA ALA A 209 -2.42 -20.71 8.43
C ALA A 209 -1.51 -21.00 9.63
N ALA A 210 -0.40 -20.25 9.75
CA ALA A 210 0.52 -20.28 10.89
C ALA A 210 0.91 -18.84 11.29
N ASP A 211 -0.07 -17.93 11.25
CA ASP A 211 0.08 -16.55 11.71
C ASP A 211 -0.05 -16.46 13.24
N ASP A 212 0.27 -15.30 13.81
CA ASP A 212 0.22 -15.07 15.27
C ASP A 212 -1.12 -15.45 15.89
N ALA A 213 -2.22 -15.13 15.19
CA ALA A 213 -3.56 -15.51 15.67
C ALA A 213 -3.75 -17.02 15.71
N THR A 214 -3.20 -17.75 14.76
CA THR A 214 -3.23 -19.21 14.75
C THR A 214 -2.35 -19.79 15.87
N MET A 215 -1.19 -19.20 16.13
CA MET A 215 -0.30 -19.64 17.22
C MET A 215 -0.98 -19.48 18.58
N ILE A 216 -1.70 -18.39 18.82
CA ILE A 216 -2.50 -18.20 20.05
C ILE A 216 -3.59 -19.29 20.16
N LEU A 217 -4.30 -19.59 19.09
CA LEU A 217 -5.34 -20.62 19.09
C LEU A 217 -4.75 -22.01 19.35
N LEU A 218 -3.59 -22.32 18.77
CA LEU A 218 -2.88 -23.58 18.97
C LEU A 218 -2.37 -23.70 20.40
N ALA A 219 -1.84 -22.61 20.99
CA ALA A 219 -1.44 -22.57 22.40
C ALA A 219 -2.60 -22.93 23.33
N ASP A 220 -3.78 -22.31 23.11
CA ASP A 220 -4.98 -22.59 23.90
C ASP A 220 -5.53 -24.00 23.69
N TRP A 221 -5.43 -24.51 22.47
CA TRP A 221 -5.81 -25.88 22.17
C TRP A 221 -4.86 -26.88 22.85
N CYS A 222 -3.54 -26.64 22.79
CA CYS A 222 -2.53 -27.50 23.41
C CYS A 222 -2.69 -27.53 24.94
N ARG A 223 -2.94 -26.41 25.59
CA ARG A 223 -3.20 -26.38 27.05
C ARG A 223 -4.31 -27.33 27.46
N LYS A 224 -5.31 -27.53 26.62
CA LYS A 224 -6.49 -28.38 26.89
C LYS A 224 -6.31 -29.83 26.47
N ASN A 225 -5.61 -30.09 25.37
CA ASN A 225 -5.60 -31.39 24.69
C ASN A 225 -4.21 -32.05 24.67
N ARG A 226 -3.14 -31.26 24.66
CA ARG A 226 -1.75 -31.71 24.56
C ARG A 226 -0.85 -30.83 25.44
N PRO A 227 -1.02 -30.87 26.79
CA PRO A 227 -0.29 -29.98 27.70
C PRO A 227 1.23 -30.11 27.61
N GLU A 228 1.74 -31.27 27.19
CA GLU A 228 3.17 -31.52 26.94
C GLU A 228 3.76 -30.65 25.81
N LEU A 229 2.95 -30.13 24.90
CA LEU A 229 3.37 -29.27 23.79
C LEU A 229 3.20 -27.76 24.08
N THR A 230 2.70 -27.40 25.26
CA THR A 230 2.43 -25.99 25.59
C THR A 230 3.70 -25.14 25.61
N HIS A 231 4.84 -25.75 25.86
CA HIS A 231 6.15 -25.08 25.89
C HIS A 231 6.62 -24.60 24.51
N LEU A 232 5.98 -25.02 23.41
CA LEU A 232 6.30 -24.62 22.04
C LEU A 232 5.63 -23.27 21.64
N PHE A 233 4.74 -22.75 22.47
CA PHE A 233 3.93 -21.56 22.23
C PHE A 233 4.12 -20.59 23.40
#